data_d1d966182c8b08e7ea7d4167b700b6cd
#
_entry.id   d1d966182c8b08e7ea7d4167b700b6cd
#
_cell.length_a   1.000
_cell.length_b   1.000
_cell.length_c   1.000
_cell.angle_alpha   90.00
_cell.angle_beta   90.00
_cell.angle_gamma   90.00
#
_symmetry.space_group_name_H-M   'P 1'
#
loop_
_entity.id
_entity.type
_entity.pdbx_description
1 polymer ?
#
loop_
_entity_poly.entity_id
_entity_poly.type
_entity_poly.pdbx_seq_one_letter_code
_entity_poly.pdbx_strand_id
1 'polypeptide(L)'
;MTERTYLAIDLKSFYASVECMERSLDPMTTNLVVADASRTEKTICLAVSPSLKAYGIPGRARLFEVVQKVKEANLKRQRNAPGYRFTGASSSSVELANNPGLAIDYLIAPPRMAHYMEHSTRIYSVYLKHVAPDDIHVYSIDEVLIDATSYLKRENITAKDLAMRIILDVLRTTGITATAGIGPNLYLAKIAMDIYAKHVQPDENGVRIAELDEMKYRQLMWTHRPLTDFWRVGKGYEKKLESIGLYTMGDIARCSLGAPTDQDWRVKWNLQDVCYIHVRKPGGLASGNHKVQVIFWEVASYIPPFLDEMRMKQEDDPEDPSNTREMIIV
;
A
#
# COMPACT_ATOMS: atom_id res chain seq x y z
N MET A 1 -3.79 26.54 11.60
CA MET A 1 -2.97 25.70 10.69
C MET A 1 -3.76 25.51 9.41
N THR A 2 -3.14 25.68 8.24
CA THR A 2 -3.80 25.40 6.96
C THR A 2 -4.00 23.89 6.88
N GLU A 3 -5.23 23.47 6.71
CA GLU A 3 -5.59 22.07 6.49
C GLU A 3 -4.87 21.57 5.23
N ARG A 4 -4.02 20.55 5.39
CA ARG A 4 -3.28 19.94 4.27
C ARG A 4 -4.06 18.75 3.71
N THR A 5 -3.82 18.45 2.44
CA THR A 5 -4.43 17.30 1.76
C THR A 5 -3.38 16.61 0.91
N TYR A 6 -3.22 15.32 1.16
CA TYR A 6 -2.27 14.46 0.44
C TYR A 6 -2.99 13.38 -0.35
N LEU A 7 -2.41 13.04 -1.50
CA LEU A 7 -2.80 11.91 -2.32
C LEU A 7 -1.68 10.85 -2.27
N ALA A 8 -2.06 9.59 -2.13
CA ALA A 8 -1.21 8.45 -2.40
C ALA A 8 -1.76 7.76 -3.66
N ILE A 9 -0.93 7.47 -4.66
CA ILE A 9 -1.34 6.81 -5.90
C ILE A 9 -0.44 5.62 -6.15
N ASP A 10 -1.04 4.43 -6.34
CA ASP A 10 -0.37 3.15 -6.62
C ASP A 10 -0.88 2.56 -7.93
N LEU A 11 0.04 2.22 -8.83
CA LEU A 11 -0.28 1.64 -10.14
C LEU A 11 -0.68 0.16 -9.99
N LYS A 12 -1.82 -0.19 -10.54
CA LYS A 12 -2.42 -1.51 -10.35
C LYS A 12 -1.55 -2.64 -10.92
N SER A 13 -0.96 -3.47 -10.02
CA SER A 13 -0.11 -4.61 -10.40
C SER A 13 0.94 -4.25 -11.46
N PHE A 14 1.65 -3.15 -11.27
CA PHE A 14 2.40 -2.39 -12.27
C PHE A 14 3.18 -3.26 -13.27
N TYR A 15 4.09 -4.12 -12.82
CA TYR A 15 4.89 -4.94 -13.76
C TYR A 15 4.03 -5.87 -14.62
N ALA A 16 2.98 -6.48 -14.04
CA ALA A 16 2.08 -7.33 -14.79
C ALA A 16 1.26 -6.51 -15.79
N SER A 17 0.85 -5.30 -15.41
CA SER A 17 0.12 -4.39 -16.30
C SER A 17 0.98 -3.94 -17.48
N VAL A 18 2.25 -3.59 -17.27
CA VAL A 18 3.20 -3.27 -18.33
C VAL A 18 3.34 -4.45 -19.29
N GLU A 19 3.51 -5.67 -18.77
CA GLU A 19 3.65 -6.88 -19.61
C GLU A 19 2.38 -7.21 -20.40
N CYS A 20 1.19 -6.92 -19.85
CA CYS A 20 -0.06 -7.06 -20.59
C CYS A 20 -0.15 -6.03 -21.72
N MET A 21 0.12 -4.76 -21.44
CA MET A 21 0.03 -3.68 -22.44
C MET A 21 0.97 -3.92 -23.62
N GLU A 22 2.20 -4.38 -23.37
CA GLU A 22 3.18 -4.73 -24.40
C GLU A 22 2.71 -5.86 -25.33
N ARG A 23 1.81 -6.71 -24.86
CA ARG A 23 1.22 -7.82 -25.60
C ARG A 23 -0.15 -7.50 -26.17
N SER A 24 -0.59 -6.23 -26.07
CA SER A 24 -1.95 -5.81 -26.44
C SER A 24 -3.04 -6.59 -25.71
N LEU A 25 -2.79 -6.93 -24.44
CA LEU A 25 -3.72 -7.63 -23.56
C LEU A 25 -4.25 -6.66 -22.50
N ASP A 26 -5.48 -6.86 -22.06
CA ASP A 26 -6.07 -6.07 -20.98
C ASP A 26 -5.48 -6.48 -19.61
N PRO A 27 -4.81 -5.56 -18.88
CA PRO A 27 -4.23 -5.86 -17.57
C PRO A 27 -5.22 -6.31 -16.51
N MET A 28 -6.49 -5.89 -16.62
CA MET A 28 -7.51 -6.21 -15.63
C MET A 28 -8.12 -7.59 -15.78
N THR A 29 -8.12 -8.11 -16.99
CA THR A 29 -8.80 -9.38 -17.35
C THR A 29 -7.85 -10.51 -17.72
N THR A 30 -6.57 -10.22 -17.96
CA THR A 30 -5.57 -11.24 -18.35
C THR A 30 -4.90 -11.85 -17.13
N ASN A 31 -4.89 -13.17 -17.05
CA ASN A 31 -4.11 -13.90 -16.04
C ASN A 31 -2.63 -13.92 -16.43
N LEU A 32 -1.81 -13.20 -15.69
CA LEU A 32 -0.38 -13.07 -15.94
C LEU A 32 0.42 -12.95 -14.65
N VAL A 33 1.58 -13.58 -14.61
CA VAL A 33 2.60 -13.38 -13.57
C VAL A 33 3.90 -12.89 -14.19
N VAL A 34 4.62 -12.04 -13.48
CA VAL A 34 5.99 -11.65 -13.82
C VAL A 34 6.94 -12.44 -12.94
N ALA A 35 7.63 -13.42 -13.52
CA ALA A 35 8.53 -14.31 -12.81
C ALA A 35 9.63 -14.84 -13.73
N ASP A 36 10.81 -15.11 -13.16
CA ASP A 36 11.91 -15.78 -13.86
C ASP A 36 11.76 -17.30 -13.73
N ALA A 37 11.02 -17.88 -14.66
CA ALA A 37 10.78 -19.34 -14.70
C ALA A 37 12.04 -20.17 -15.03
N SER A 38 13.12 -19.53 -15.52
CA SER A 38 14.38 -20.24 -15.83
C SER A 38 15.15 -20.63 -14.57
N ARG A 39 14.85 -20.00 -13.42
CA ARG A 39 15.55 -20.27 -12.15
C ARG A 39 15.01 -21.52 -11.46
N THR A 40 13.94 -21.35 -10.71
CA THR A 40 13.27 -22.45 -10.00
C THR A 40 11.81 -22.10 -9.75
N GLU A 41 10.97 -23.11 -9.48
CA GLU A 41 9.58 -22.90 -9.05
C GLU A 41 9.45 -22.14 -7.70
N LYS A 42 10.54 -22.05 -6.92
CA LYS A 42 10.58 -21.26 -5.66
C LYS A 42 10.80 -19.78 -5.90
N THR A 43 11.01 -19.36 -7.14
CA THR A 43 11.16 -17.94 -7.52
C THR A 43 9.95 -17.13 -7.06
N ILE A 44 10.20 -15.92 -6.55
CA ILE A 44 9.13 -15.00 -6.15
C ILE A 44 8.66 -14.27 -7.42
N CYS A 45 7.35 -14.27 -7.64
CA CYS A 45 6.74 -13.43 -8.65
C CYS A 45 6.88 -11.97 -8.27
N LEU A 46 7.41 -11.15 -9.18
CA LEU A 46 7.49 -9.70 -8.97
C LEU A 46 6.11 -9.04 -9.01
N ALA A 47 5.21 -9.58 -9.84
CA ALA A 47 3.82 -9.14 -9.89
C ALA A 47 2.91 -10.29 -10.31
N VAL A 48 1.65 -10.16 -9.90
CA VAL A 48 0.52 -11.02 -10.29
C VAL A 48 -0.59 -10.10 -10.76
N SER A 49 -1.22 -10.40 -11.91
CA SER A 49 -2.31 -9.60 -12.46
C SER A 49 -3.55 -9.60 -11.55
N PRO A 50 -4.41 -8.57 -11.64
CA PRO A 50 -5.64 -8.48 -10.83
C PRO A 50 -6.56 -9.67 -11.00
N SER A 51 -6.76 -10.14 -12.24
CA SER A 51 -7.60 -11.30 -12.55
C SER A 51 -7.08 -12.59 -11.90
N LEU A 52 -5.77 -12.77 -11.87
CA LEU A 52 -5.16 -13.95 -11.27
C LEU A 52 -5.16 -13.87 -9.73
N LYS A 53 -5.04 -12.67 -9.16
CA LYS A 53 -5.22 -12.43 -7.71
C LYS A 53 -6.63 -12.83 -7.22
N ALA A 54 -7.65 -12.76 -8.07
CA ALA A 54 -9.02 -13.17 -7.72
C ALA A 54 -9.14 -14.65 -7.34
N TYR A 55 -8.18 -15.48 -7.74
CA TYR A 55 -8.07 -16.89 -7.32
C TYR A 55 -7.35 -17.09 -5.97
N GLY A 56 -7.13 -16.01 -5.20
CA GLY A 56 -6.47 -16.06 -3.89
C GLY A 56 -4.95 -16.18 -3.97
N ILE A 57 -4.35 -15.73 -5.09
CA ILE A 57 -2.90 -15.71 -5.29
C ILE A 57 -2.36 -14.38 -4.78
N PRO A 58 -1.42 -14.36 -3.81
CA PRO A 58 -0.81 -13.13 -3.31
C PRO A 58 -0.02 -12.38 -4.40
N GLY A 59 0.11 -11.06 -4.27
CA GLY A 59 0.83 -10.23 -5.24
C GLY A 59 2.32 -10.58 -5.39
N ARG A 60 2.93 -11.19 -4.36
CA ARG A 60 4.32 -11.67 -4.32
C ARG A 60 4.38 -13.16 -4.00
N ALA A 61 3.50 -13.95 -4.61
CA ALA A 61 3.51 -15.40 -4.49
C ALA A 61 4.82 -15.99 -5.03
N ARG A 62 5.21 -17.15 -4.55
CA ARG A 62 6.20 -17.98 -5.23
C ARG A 62 5.55 -18.69 -6.43
N LEU A 63 6.31 -18.97 -7.46
CA LEU A 63 5.76 -19.53 -8.70
C LEU A 63 5.03 -20.88 -8.45
N PHE A 64 5.55 -21.74 -7.57
CA PHE A 64 4.89 -22.99 -7.19
C PHE A 64 3.54 -22.77 -6.51
N GLU A 65 3.39 -21.68 -5.73
CA GLU A 65 2.11 -21.32 -5.09
C GLU A 65 1.07 -20.90 -6.13
N VAL A 66 1.51 -20.21 -7.20
CA VAL A 66 0.65 -19.89 -8.35
C VAL A 66 0.16 -21.16 -9.02
N VAL A 67 1.08 -22.10 -9.33
CA VAL A 67 0.74 -23.41 -9.92
C VAL A 67 -0.28 -24.15 -9.06
N GLN A 68 -0.03 -24.22 -7.75
CA GLN A 68 -0.93 -24.90 -6.80
C GLN A 68 -2.32 -24.25 -6.76
N LYS A 69 -2.38 -22.92 -6.64
CA LYS A 69 -3.65 -22.18 -6.58
C LYS A 69 -4.46 -22.30 -7.86
N VAL A 70 -3.82 -22.20 -9.02
CA VAL A 70 -4.48 -22.42 -10.31
C VAL A 70 -5.01 -23.86 -10.41
N LYS A 71 -4.24 -24.86 -9.98
CA LYS A 71 -4.69 -26.26 -9.93
C LYS A 71 -5.91 -26.42 -9.01
N GLU A 72 -5.89 -25.85 -7.80
CA GLU A 72 -7.02 -25.86 -6.88
C GLU A 72 -8.27 -25.20 -7.49
N ALA A 73 -8.10 -24.05 -8.13
CA ALA A 73 -9.18 -23.33 -8.81
C ALA A 73 -9.75 -24.16 -9.98
N ASN A 74 -8.89 -24.81 -10.77
CA ASN A 74 -9.30 -25.68 -11.86
C ASN A 74 -10.05 -26.93 -11.36
N LEU A 75 -9.65 -27.54 -10.26
CA LEU A 75 -10.40 -28.66 -9.65
C LEU A 75 -11.82 -28.25 -9.25
N LYS A 76 -11.99 -27.05 -8.69
CA LYS A 76 -13.33 -26.51 -8.37
C LYS A 76 -14.13 -26.22 -9.64
N ARG A 77 -13.49 -25.60 -10.65
CA ARG A 77 -14.10 -25.21 -11.90
C ARG A 77 -14.55 -26.44 -12.72
N GLN A 78 -13.76 -27.52 -12.73
CA GLN A 78 -14.05 -28.75 -13.45
C GLN A 78 -15.41 -29.37 -13.06
N ARG A 79 -15.84 -29.17 -11.81
CA ARG A 79 -17.17 -29.64 -11.34
C ARG A 79 -18.34 -28.97 -12.07
N ASN A 80 -18.12 -27.80 -12.66
CA ASN A 80 -19.12 -27.04 -13.40
C ASN A 80 -18.90 -27.12 -14.91
N ALA A 81 -17.85 -27.82 -15.36
CA ALA A 81 -17.57 -28.01 -16.78
C ALA A 81 -18.52 -29.04 -17.39
N PRO A 82 -18.96 -28.86 -18.66
CA PRO A 82 -19.77 -29.85 -19.36
C PRO A 82 -19.08 -31.22 -19.37
N GLY A 83 -19.78 -32.25 -18.92
CA GLY A 83 -19.22 -33.60 -18.82
C GLY A 83 -18.03 -33.74 -17.85
N TYR A 84 -17.85 -32.79 -16.94
CA TYR A 84 -16.73 -32.74 -15.97
C TYR A 84 -15.33 -32.73 -16.63
N ARG A 85 -15.22 -32.27 -17.87
CA ARG A 85 -13.97 -32.21 -18.63
C ARG A 85 -13.80 -30.85 -19.27
N PHE A 86 -12.56 -30.35 -19.27
CA PHE A 86 -12.22 -29.15 -20.01
C PHE A 86 -12.03 -29.50 -21.51
N THR A 87 -12.45 -28.58 -22.36
CA THR A 87 -12.28 -28.65 -23.82
C THR A 87 -11.13 -27.78 -24.32
N GLY A 88 -10.56 -26.96 -23.42
CA GLY A 88 -9.46 -26.06 -23.69
C GLY A 88 -9.04 -25.30 -22.42
N ALA A 89 -8.24 -24.27 -22.60
CA ALA A 89 -7.79 -23.39 -21.53
C ALA A 89 -7.76 -21.94 -22.01
N SER A 90 -7.87 -20.98 -21.08
CA SER A 90 -7.73 -19.56 -21.38
C SER A 90 -7.07 -18.79 -20.23
N SER A 91 -6.27 -17.79 -20.59
CA SER A 91 -5.74 -16.78 -19.68
C SER A 91 -6.64 -15.54 -19.56
N SER A 92 -7.76 -15.48 -20.28
CA SER A 92 -8.71 -14.38 -20.21
C SER A 92 -9.82 -14.68 -19.20
N SER A 93 -9.95 -13.85 -18.17
CA SER A 93 -11.03 -13.99 -17.17
C SER A 93 -12.41 -13.79 -17.79
N VAL A 94 -12.51 -13.00 -18.87
CA VAL A 94 -13.75 -12.80 -19.64
C VAL A 94 -14.16 -14.07 -20.37
N GLU A 95 -13.23 -14.72 -21.08
CA GLU A 95 -13.50 -16.00 -21.74
C GLU A 95 -13.84 -17.10 -20.73
N LEU A 96 -13.11 -17.15 -19.63
CA LEU A 96 -13.37 -18.08 -18.53
C LEU A 96 -14.76 -17.88 -17.90
N ALA A 97 -15.23 -16.65 -17.78
CA ALA A 97 -16.56 -16.35 -17.28
C ALA A 97 -17.66 -16.83 -18.23
N ASN A 98 -17.44 -16.65 -19.53
CA ASN A 98 -18.41 -17.00 -20.58
C ASN A 98 -18.41 -18.50 -20.95
N ASN A 99 -17.32 -19.23 -20.67
CA ASN A 99 -17.19 -20.63 -21.06
C ASN A 99 -16.69 -21.51 -19.88
N PRO A 100 -17.57 -22.21 -19.18
CA PRO A 100 -17.21 -23.12 -18.08
C PRO A 100 -16.38 -24.33 -18.54
N GLY A 101 -16.38 -24.66 -19.85
CA GLY A 101 -15.57 -25.72 -20.43
C GLY A 101 -14.08 -25.40 -20.56
N LEU A 102 -13.63 -24.15 -20.26
CA LEU A 102 -12.23 -23.77 -20.32
C LEU A 102 -11.54 -23.90 -18.96
N ALA A 103 -10.35 -24.47 -18.92
CA ALA A 103 -9.48 -24.42 -17.76
C ALA A 103 -8.85 -23.03 -17.60
N ILE A 104 -8.58 -22.64 -16.36
CA ILE A 104 -7.79 -21.45 -16.05
C ILE A 104 -6.35 -21.71 -16.46
N ASP A 105 -5.80 -20.83 -17.29
CA ASP A 105 -4.40 -20.75 -17.65
C ASP A 105 -3.86 -19.36 -17.35
N TYR A 106 -2.56 -19.17 -17.43
CA TYR A 106 -1.90 -17.88 -17.20
C TYR A 106 -0.57 -17.77 -17.96
N LEU A 107 -0.20 -16.53 -18.25
CA LEU A 107 1.07 -16.22 -18.90
C LEU A 107 2.16 -15.99 -17.85
N ILE A 108 3.39 -16.44 -18.15
CA ILE A 108 4.58 -16.12 -17.36
C ILE A 108 5.44 -15.18 -18.20
N ALA A 109 5.62 -13.94 -17.72
CA ALA A 109 6.49 -12.96 -18.35
C ALA A 109 7.82 -12.87 -17.60
N PRO A 110 8.98 -12.92 -18.28
CA PRO A 110 10.26 -12.72 -17.64
C PRO A 110 10.40 -11.27 -17.14
N PRO A 111 11.08 -11.02 -16.00
CA PRO A 111 11.29 -9.68 -15.47
C PRO A 111 12.14 -8.81 -16.40
N ARG A 112 11.71 -7.56 -16.67
CA ARG A 112 12.40 -6.58 -17.51
C ARG A 112 12.54 -5.24 -16.78
N MET A 113 13.39 -5.19 -15.74
CA MET A 113 13.45 -4.03 -14.83
C MET A 113 13.73 -2.70 -15.53
N ALA A 114 14.67 -2.65 -16.49
CA ALA A 114 14.94 -1.42 -17.27
C ALA A 114 13.69 -0.91 -17.98
N HIS A 115 12.94 -1.81 -18.60
CA HIS A 115 11.69 -1.49 -19.29
C HIS A 115 10.61 -0.97 -18.33
N TYR A 116 10.50 -1.54 -17.13
CA TYR A 116 9.58 -1.03 -16.10
C TYR A 116 9.98 0.37 -15.62
N MET A 117 11.28 0.65 -15.50
CA MET A 117 11.77 2.00 -15.18
C MET A 117 11.40 3.02 -16.27
N GLU A 118 11.50 2.66 -17.55
CA GLU A 118 11.08 3.51 -18.67
C GLU A 118 9.57 3.84 -18.59
N HIS A 119 8.73 2.82 -18.32
CA HIS A 119 7.29 3.02 -18.13
C HIS A 119 6.98 3.89 -16.91
N SER A 120 7.67 3.68 -15.80
CA SER A 120 7.53 4.51 -14.59
C SER A 120 7.90 5.97 -14.87
N THR A 121 8.99 6.22 -15.57
CA THR A 121 9.41 7.58 -15.98
C THR A 121 8.37 8.24 -16.90
N ARG A 122 7.82 7.48 -17.84
CA ARG A 122 6.73 7.97 -18.70
C ARG A 122 5.50 8.35 -17.89
N ILE A 123 5.11 7.56 -16.89
CA ILE A 123 3.98 7.86 -16.00
C ILE A 123 4.29 9.06 -15.11
N TYR A 124 5.51 9.18 -14.60
CA TYR A 124 5.94 10.35 -13.85
C TYR A 124 5.79 11.65 -14.67
N SER A 125 6.10 11.60 -15.97
CA SER A 125 5.87 12.73 -16.87
C SER A 125 4.38 13.09 -17.02
N VAL A 126 3.45 12.13 -16.81
CA VAL A 126 2.02 12.42 -16.76
C VAL A 126 1.67 13.17 -15.47
N TYR A 127 2.21 12.74 -14.31
CA TYR A 127 1.99 13.45 -13.04
C TYR A 127 2.44 14.92 -13.12
N LEU A 128 3.56 15.20 -13.78
CA LEU A 128 4.09 16.55 -13.95
C LEU A 128 3.20 17.50 -14.77
N LYS A 129 2.21 17.00 -15.49
CA LYS A 129 1.20 17.84 -16.15
C LYS A 129 0.19 18.43 -15.17
N HIS A 130 0.06 17.83 -14.01
CA HIS A 130 -0.97 18.16 -13.02
C HIS A 130 -0.39 18.84 -11.78
N VAL A 131 0.83 18.45 -11.36
CA VAL A 131 1.45 18.91 -10.13
C VAL A 131 2.95 19.17 -10.35
N ALA A 132 3.51 20.09 -9.57
CA ALA A 132 4.93 20.42 -9.65
C ALA A 132 5.79 19.28 -9.06
N PRO A 133 7.04 19.11 -9.52
CA PRO A 133 7.93 18.05 -9.02
C PRO A 133 8.22 18.15 -7.52
N ASP A 134 8.25 19.36 -6.95
CA ASP A 134 8.50 19.59 -5.52
C ASP A 134 7.36 19.09 -4.62
N ASP A 135 6.16 18.95 -5.18
CA ASP A 135 4.98 18.45 -4.48
C ASP A 135 4.79 16.92 -4.66
N ILE A 136 5.67 16.25 -5.43
CA ILE A 136 5.64 14.80 -5.66
C ILE A 136 6.79 14.13 -4.93
N HIS A 137 6.46 13.21 -4.03
CA HIS A 137 7.42 12.27 -3.45
C HIS A 137 7.27 10.91 -4.14
N VAL A 138 8.30 10.51 -4.92
CA VAL A 138 8.36 9.18 -5.53
C VAL A 138 8.72 8.17 -4.43
N TYR A 139 7.75 7.40 -3.99
CA TYR A 139 7.92 6.41 -2.94
C TYR A 139 8.52 5.11 -3.48
N SER A 140 8.08 4.67 -4.65
CA SER A 140 8.60 3.49 -5.36
C SER A 140 8.45 3.65 -6.87
N ILE A 141 8.79 2.62 -7.64
CA ILE A 141 8.65 2.59 -9.10
C ILE A 141 7.18 2.72 -9.57
N ASP A 142 6.23 2.37 -8.72
CA ASP A 142 4.79 2.30 -9.03
C ASP A 142 3.93 3.14 -8.08
N GLU A 143 4.57 3.84 -7.11
CA GLU A 143 3.85 4.60 -6.09
C GLU A 143 4.41 6.00 -5.90
N VAL A 144 3.51 6.98 -5.82
CA VAL A 144 3.81 8.37 -5.52
C VAL A 144 2.92 8.92 -4.41
N LEU A 145 3.47 9.85 -3.64
CA LEU A 145 2.75 10.66 -2.66
C LEU A 145 2.79 12.11 -3.12
N ILE A 146 1.65 12.81 -3.10
CA ILE A 146 1.50 14.16 -3.66
C ILE A 146 0.90 15.08 -2.60
N ASP A 147 1.51 16.25 -2.36
CA ASP A 147 0.85 17.35 -1.64
C ASP A 147 -0.10 18.07 -2.59
N ALA A 148 -1.40 17.82 -2.42
CA ALA A 148 -2.44 18.38 -3.27
C ALA A 148 -2.94 19.74 -2.79
N THR A 149 -2.54 20.21 -1.61
CA THR A 149 -3.14 21.32 -0.86
C THR A 149 -3.30 22.60 -1.67
N SER A 150 -2.25 23.02 -2.38
CA SER A 150 -2.23 24.26 -3.16
C SER A 150 -3.10 24.19 -4.40
N TYR A 151 -3.17 23.01 -5.03
CA TYR A 151 -3.90 22.76 -6.28
C TYR A 151 -5.40 22.78 -6.07
N LEU A 152 -5.88 22.14 -4.99
CA LEU A 152 -7.31 22.11 -4.67
C LEU A 152 -7.88 23.51 -4.49
N LYS A 153 -7.14 24.39 -3.79
CA LYS A 153 -7.54 25.79 -3.57
C LYS A 153 -7.49 26.61 -4.86
N ARG A 154 -6.40 26.47 -5.64
CA ARG A 154 -6.18 27.22 -6.87
C ARG A 154 -7.23 26.89 -7.94
N GLU A 155 -7.56 25.60 -8.08
CA GLU A 155 -8.44 25.12 -9.14
C GLU A 155 -9.90 24.98 -8.68
N ASN A 156 -10.18 25.18 -7.39
CA ASN A 156 -11.49 24.99 -6.76
C ASN A 156 -12.11 23.61 -7.07
N ILE A 157 -11.30 22.56 -6.90
CA ILE A 157 -11.69 21.17 -7.13
C ILE A 157 -11.50 20.35 -5.85
N THR A 158 -12.15 19.18 -5.79
CA THR A 158 -11.97 18.24 -4.68
C THR A 158 -10.68 17.40 -4.88
N ALA A 159 -10.16 16.85 -3.79
CA ALA A 159 -9.02 15.92 -3.85
C ALA A 159 -9.34 14.67 -4.70
N LYS A 160 -10.59 14.22 -4.65
CA LYS A 160 -11.09 13.12 -5.47
C LYS A 160 -11.06 13.45 -6.96
N ASP A 161 -11.46 14.67 -7.34
CA ASP A 161 -11.44 15.12 -8.75
C ASP A 161 -10.01 15.19 -9.27
N LEU A 162 -9.08 15.73 -8.47
CA LEU A 162 -7.67 15.78 -8.86
C LEU A 162 -7.08 14.37 -9.01
N ALA A 163 -7.30 13.49 -8.05
CA ALA A 163 -6.84 12.09 -8.11
C ALA A 163 -7.41 11.37 -9.33
N MET A 164 -8.72 11.51 -9.57
CA MET A 164 -9.37 10.90 -10.74
C MET A 164 -8.81 11.44 -12.05
N ARG A 165 -8.61 12.76 -12.17
CA ARG A 165 -8.02 13.40 -13.36
C ARG A 165 -6.63 12.84 -13.67
N ILE A 166 -5.77 12.73 -12.64
CA ILE A 166 -4.42 12.18 -12.77
C ILE A 166 -4.48 10.72 -13.21
N ILE A 167 -5.28 9.89 -12.55
CA ILE A 167 -5.38 8.45 -12.84
C ILE A 167 -5.92 8.22 -14.26
N LEU A 168 -6.93 8.96 -14.68
CA LEU A 168 -7.48 8.83 -16.03
C LEU A 168 -6.48 9.28 -17.11
N ASP A 169 -5.64 10.29 -16.85
CA ASP A 169 -4.59 10.68 -17.79
C ASP A 169 -3.50 9.60 -17.89
N VAL A 170 -3.11 8.98 -16.76
CA VAL A 170 -2.23 7.81 -16.75
C VAL A 170 -2.85 6.66 -17.54
N LEU A 171 -4.11 6.33 -17.29
CA LEU A 171 -4.82 5.25 -17.98
C LEU A 171 -4.88 5.49 -19.51
N ARG A 172 -5.24 6.70 -19.94
CA ARG A 172 -5.29 7.07 -21.37
C ARG A 172 -3.93 7.00 -22.04
N THR A 173 -2.86 7.37 -21.31
CA THR A 173 -1.51 7.44 -21.85
C THR A 173 -0.83 6.08 -21.90
N THR A 174 -1.14 5.17 -20.97
CA THR A 174 -0.39 3.92 -20.76
C THR A 174 -1.24 2.66 -20.73
N GLY A 175 -2.57 2.78 -20.64
CA GLY A 175 -3.48 1.66 -20.43
C GLY A 175 -3.43 1.06 -19.02
N ILE A 176 -2.71 1.69 -18.09
CA ILE A 176 -2.53 1.21 -16.71
C ILE A 176 -3.40 2.04 -15.77
N THR A 177 -4.25 1.37 -15.01
CA THR A 177 -5.08 2.02 -13.97
C THR A 177 -4.34 2.08 -12.63
N ALA A 178 -4.88 2.87 -11.69
CA ALA A 178 -4.30 3.04 -10.37
C ALA A 178 -5.37 3.03 -9.27
N THR A 179 -4.91 2.93 -8.04
CA THR A 179 -5.70 3.13 -6.81
C THR A 179 -5.18 4.38 -6.13
N ALA A 180 -6.06 5.19 -5.54
CA ALA A 180 -5.65 6.35 -4.76
C ALA A 180 -6.22 6.33 -3.34
N GLY A 181 -5.44 6.93 -2.43
CA GLY A 181 -5.86 7.27 -1.08
C GLY A 181 -5.72 8.77 -0.85
N ILE A 182 -6.65 9.34 -0.11
CA ILE A 182 -6.71 10.75 0.25
C ILE A 182 -6.68 10.87 1.77
N GLY A 183 -5.90 11.80 2.29
CA GLY A 183 -5.85 12.06 3.72
C GLY A 183 -5.21 13.39 4.07
N PRO A 184 -5.40 13.89 5.32
CA PRO A 184 -4.81 15.14 5.79
C PRO A 184 -3.30 15.04 6.04
N ASN A 185 -2.74 13.86 5.94
CA ASN A 185 -1.30 13.59 6.02
C ASN A 185 -0.93 12.36 5.17
N LEU A 186 0.37 12.16 4.95
CA LEU A 186 0.90 11.07 4.12
C LEU A 186 0.50 9.68 4.63
N TYR A 187 0.46 9.49 5.96
CA TYR A 187 0.09 8.20 6.53
C TYR A 187 -1.36 7.85 6.24
N LEU A 188 -2.30 8.75 6.53
CA LEU A 188 -3.73 8.48 6.28
C LEU A 188 -4.02 8.32 4.79
N ALA A 189 -3.38 9.11 3.92
CA ALA A 189 -3.48 8.92 2.48
C ALA A 189 -3.00 7.51 2.07
N LYS A 190 -1.86 7.06 2.62
CA LYS A 190 -1.35 5.72 2.33
C LYS A 190 -2.22 4.61 2.89
N ILE A 191 -2.71 4.72 4.11
CA ILE A 191 -3.64 3.72 4.70
C ILE A 191 -4.97 3.69 3.95
N ALA A 192 -5.48 4.85 3.53
CA ALA A 192 -6.66 4.92 2.68
C ALA A 192 -6.45 4.12 1.39
N MET A 193 -5.30 4.25 0.75
CA MET A 193 -4.94 3.55 -0.49
C MET A 193 -4.71 2.04 -0.25
N ASP A 194 -3.89 1.67 0.74
CA ASP A 194 -3.43 0.28 0.92
C ASP A 194 -4.52 -0.63 1.51
N ILE A 195 -5.35 -0.09 2.40
CA ILE A 195 -6.35 -0.87 3.14
C ILE A 195 -7.76 -0.49 2.72
N TYR A 196 -8.16 0.76 2.94
CA TYR A 196 -9.57 1.13 2.80
C TYR A 196 -10.06 1.10 1.35
N ALA A 197 -9.25 1.49 0.37
CA ALA A 197 -9.61 1.43 -1.04
C ALA A 197 -9.91 0.00 -1.55
N LYS A 198 -9.40 -1.03 -0.89
CA LYS A 198 -9.75 -2.43 -1.22
C LYS A 198 -11.23 -2.75 -0.97
N HIS A 199 -11.89 -2.02 -0.08
CA HIS A 199 -13.30 -2.16 0.25
C HIS A 199 -14.21 -1.24 -0.59
N VAL A 200 -13.62 -0.29 -1.33
CA VAL A 200 -14.35 0.59 -2.25
C VAL A 200 -14.61 -0.15 -3.56
N GLN A 201 -15.84 -0.04 -4.07
CA GLN A 201 -16.16 -0.57 -5.39
C GLN A 201 -15.39 0.21 -6.47
N PRO A 202 -14.76 -0.48 -7.43
CA PRO A 202 -14.10 0.19 -8.56
C PRO A 202 -15.15 0.88 -9.45
N ASP A 203 -14.75 1.97 -10.09
CA ASP A 203 -15.53 2.55 -11.17
C ASP A 203 -15.42 1.71 -12.46
N GLU A 204 -16.04 2.19 -13.54
CA GLU A 204 -16.00 1.54 -14.86
C GLU A 204 -14.59 1.36 -15.44
N ASN A 205 -13.63 2.19 -15.01
CA ASN A 205 -12.22 2.13 -15.41
C ASN A 205 -11.35 1.31 -14.43
N GLY A 206 -11.98 0.65 -13.46
CA GLY A 206 -11.28 -0.11 -12.43
C GLY A 206 -10.59 0.75 -11.36
N VAL A 207 -10.84 2.07 -11.33
CA VAL A 207 -10.26 3.02 -10.38
C VAL A 207 -10.94 2.89 -9.03
N ARG A 208 -10.14 2.91 -7.96
CA ARG A 208 -10.61 2.96 -6.58
C ARG A 208 -9.98 4.14 -5.88
N ILE A 209 -10.81 4.99 -5.30
CA ILE A 209 -10.35 6.14 -4.51
C ILE A 209 -11.00 6.06 -3.14
N ALA A 210 -10.17 6.09 -2.10
CA ALA A 210 -10.62 6.09 -0.70
C ALA A 210 -10.11 7.34 0.00
N GLU A 211 -10.85 7.80 1.00
CA GLU A 211 -10.51 8.98 1.79
C GLU A 211 -10.67 8.67 3.26
N LEU A 212 -9.60 8.93 4.03
CA LEU A 212 -9.57 8.82 5.47
C LEU A 212 -9.19 10.16 6.10
N ASP A 213 -10.06 10.65 6.95
CA ASP A 213 -9.73 11.60 8.01
C ASP A 213 -9.45 10.88 9.32
N GLU A 214 -9.08 11.60 10.37
CA GLU A 214 -8.77 11.02 11.67
C GLU A 214 -9.95 10.24 12.27
N MET A 215 -11.16 10.77 12.15
CA MET A 215 -12.34 10.14 12.74
C MET A 215 -12.72 8.87 12.00
N LYS A 216 -12.70 8.88 10.66
CA LYS A 216 -12.91 7.69 9.83
C LYS A 216 -11.83 6.63 10.10
N TYR A 217 -10.56 7.04 10.26
CA TYR A 217 -9.49 6.12 10.61
C TYR A 217 -9.77 5.41 11.94
N ARG A 218 -10.17 6.14 12.97
CA ARG A 218 -10.52 5.55 14.27
C ARG A 218 -11.71 4.59 14.15
N GLN A 219 -12.76 5.00 13.44
CA GLN A 219 -13.99 4.22 13.31
C GLN A 219 -13.79 2.95 12.48
N LEU A 220 -12.99 3.01 11.42
CA LEU A 220 -12.90 1.95 10.42
C LEU A 220 -11.64 1.10 10.56
N MET A 221 -10.50 1.71 10.99
CA MET A 221 -9.19 1.05 10.97
C MET A 221 -8.70 0.61 12.35
N TRP A 222 -9.21 1.19 13.45
CA TRP A 222 -8.75 0.81 14.78
C TRP A 222 -9.02 -0.66 15.16
N THR A 223 -9.97 -1.30 14.54
CA THR A 223 -10.29 -2.73 14.74
C THR A 223 -9.74 -3.63 13.64
N HIS A 224 -9.12 -3.05 12.61
CA HIS A 224 -8.60 -3.81 11.48
C HIS A 224 -7.47 -4.77 11.90
N ARG A 225 -7.48 -5.97 11.29
CA ARG A 225 -6.44 -7.00 11.42
C ARG A 225 -6.13 -7.59 10.04
N PRO A 226 -4.92 -8.07 9.85
CA PRO A 226 -3.77 -8.10 10.76
C PRO A 226 -3.07 -6.75 10.86
N LEU A 227 -2.24 -6.55 11.89
CA LEU A 227 -1.43 -5.33 12.03
C LEU A 227 -0.44 -5.16 10.88
N THR A 228 0.00 -6.24 10.26
CA THR A 228 0.92 -6.22 9.10
C THR A 228 0.33 -5.62 7.83
N ASP A 229 -0.96 -5.31 7.78
CA ASP A 229 -1.56 -4.57 6.67
C ASP A 229 -1.23 -3.07 6.74
N PHE A 230 -0.91 -2.57 7.94
CA PHE A 230 -0.55 -1.18 8.13
C PHE A 230 0.87 -0.89 7.67
N TRP A 231 1.03 0.26 7.05
CA TRP A 231 2.31 0.72 6.55
C TRP A 231 3.40 0.66 7.61
N ARG A 232 4.55 0.08 7.28
CA ARG A 232 5.73 -0.15 8.12
C ARG A 232 5.55 -1.12 9.30
N VAL A 233 4.43 -1.79 9.42
CA VAL A 233 4.25 -2.87 10.41
C VAL A 233 4.64 -4.21 9.79
N GLY A 234 5.80 -4.71 10.16
CA GLY A 234 6.25 -6.05 9.76
C GLY A 234 5.85 -7.12 10.77
N LYS A 235 5.98 -8.39 10.36
CA LYS A 235 5.68 -9.57 11.22
C LYS A 235 6.41 -9.58 12.57
N GLY A 236 7.60 -8.97 12.66
CA GLY A 236 8.35 -8.86 13.90
C GLY A 236 7.64 -7.95 14.91
N TYR A 237 7.15 -6.80 14.46
CA TYR A 237 6.36 -5.89 15.29
C TYR A 237 5.02 -6.49 15.68
N GLU A 238 4.29 -7.07 14.72
CA GLU A 238 3.03 -7.76 14.98
C GLU A 238 3.19 -8.79 16.10
N LYS A 239 4.13 -9.74 15.98
CA LYS A 239 4.39 -10.75 17.01
C LYS A 239 4.76 -10.16 18.38
N LYS A 240 5.58 -9.10 18.40
CA LYS A 240 5.95 -8.42 19.65
C LYS A 240 4.73 -7.76 20.32
N LEU A 241 3.89 -7.09 19.54
CA LEU A 241 2.66 -6.45 20.03
C LEU A 241 1.64 -7.49 20.50
N GLU A 242 1.42 -8.55 19.73
CA GLU A 242 0.52 -9.65 20.09
C GLU A 242 0.95 -10.37 21.37
N SER A 243 2.28 -10.52 21.60
CA SER A 243 2.80 -11.17 22.82
C SER A 243 2.48 -10.41 24.10
N ILE A 244 2.12 -9.11 24.01
CA ILE A 244 1.70 -8.27 25.13
C ILE A 244 0.21 -7.92 25.06
N GLY A 245 -0.57 -8.59 24.21
CA GLY A 245 -2.03 -8.44 24.13
C GLY A 245 -2.51 -7.28 23.26
N LEU A 246 -1.65 -6.68 22.43
CA LEU A 246 -2.02 -5.60 21.51
C LEU A 246 -2.19 -6.16 20.10
N TYR A 247 -3.42 -6.25 19.63
CA TYR A 247 -3.78 -6.90 18.37
C TYR A 247 -4.23 -5.92 17.29
N THR A 248 -4.54 -4.69 17.66
CA THR A 248 -5.11 -3.67 16.77
C THR A 248 -4.49 -2.31 16.99
N MET A 249 -4.61 -1.40 16.01
CA MET A 249 -4.18 0.00 16.19
C MET A 249 -4.93 0.69 17.32
N GLY A 250 -6.21 0.34 17.53
CA GLY A 250 -6.99 0.84 18.65
C GLY A 250 -6.48 0.35 20.02
N ASP A 251 -5.96 -0.89 20.10
CA ASP A 251 -5.34 -1.37 21.34
C ASP A 251 -4.06 -0.61 21.64
N ILE A 252 -3.23 -0.37 20.62
CA ILE A 252 -2.00 0.40 20.73
C ILE A 252 -2.31 1.83 21.18
N ALA A 253 -3.28 2.49 20.54
CA ALA A 253 -3.68 3.85 20.89
C ALA A 253 -4.20 3.95 22.33
N ARG A 254 -5.05 3.02 22.77
CA ARG A 254 -5.54 2.97 24.15
C ARG A 254 -4.43 2.71 25.15
N CYS A 255 -3.51 1.79 24.81
CA CYS A 255 -2.37 1.48 25.66
C CYS A 255 -1.43 2.70 25.82
N SER A 256 -1.25 3.51 24.77
CA SER A 256 -0.40 4.69 24.79
C SER A 256 -0.93 5.79 25.72
N LEU A 257 -2.23 5.85 25.95
CA LEU A 257 -2.84 6.79 26.89
C LEU A 257 -2.59 6.41 28.36
N GLY A 258 -2.35 5.12 28.65
CA GLY A 258 -2.26 4.59 30.01
C GLY A 258 -3.61 4.60 30.74
N ALA A 259 -3.66 3.94 31.89
CA ALA A 259 -4.75 4.13 32.82
C ALA A 259 -4.41 5.29 33.76
N PRO A 260 -5.37 6.08 34.27
CA PRO A 260 -5.13 7.15 35.24
C PRO A 260 -4.40 6.70 36.49
N THR A 261 -4.42 5.40 36.79
CA THR A 261 -3.75 4.73 37.91
C THR A 261 -2.37 4.17 37.57
N ASP A 262 -1.97 4.15 36.30
CA ASP A 262 -0.68 3.62 35.87
C ASP A 262 0.37 4.72 35.91
N GLN A 263 1.09 4.84 37.01
CA GLN A 263 2.16 5.84 37.15
C GLN A 263 3.33 5.61 36.19
N ASP A 264 3.47 4.40 35.66
CA ASP A 264 4.51 4.10 34.67
C ASP A 264 4.12 2.93 33.74
N TRP A 265 3.10 3.14 32.92
CA TRP A 265 2.60 2.15 31.94
C TRP A 265 3.69 1.71 30.94
N ARG A 266 4.69 2.56 30.66
CA ARG A 266 5.82 2.28 29.76
C ARG A 266 6.70 1.16 30.31
N VAL A 267 6.97 1.16 31.60
CA VAL A 267 7.75 0.11 32.28
C VAL A 267 6.92 -1.17 32.37
N LYS A 268 5.62 -1.05 32.73
CA LYS A 268 4.73 -2.20 32.89
C LYS A 268 4.59 -3.03 31.60
N TRP A 269 4.56 -2.37 30.43
CA TRP A 269 4.37 -3.04 29.15
C TRP A 269 5.67 -3.25 28.36
N ASN A 270 6.83 -2.87 28.94
CA ASN A 270 8.13 -2.91 28.28
C ASN A 270 8.09 -2.27 26.87
N LEU A 271 7.37 -1.15 26.76
CA LEU A 271 7.16 -0.41 25.51
C LEU A 271 8.29 0.59 25.21
N GLN A 272 9.33 0.65 26.05
CA GLN A 272 10.49 1.53 25.86
C GLN A 272 11.05 1.44 24.43
N ASP A 273 11.13 0.23 23.88
CA ASP A 273 11.56 0.02 22.50
C ASP A 273 10.50 0.35 21.43
N VAL A 274 9.25 0.60 21.81
CA VAL A 274 8.13 0.80 20.90
C VAL A 274 7.67 2.26 20.89
N CYS A 275 8.01 3.02 21.92
CA CYS A 275 7.55 4.41 22.11
C CYS A 275 8.55 5.49 21.67
N TYR A 276 9.75 5.13 21.22
CA TYR A 276 10.75 6.11 20.78
C TYR A 276 10.73 6.30 19.27
N ILE A 277 10.42 7.51 18.83
CA ILE A 277 10.53 7.91 17.43
C ILE A 277 11.73 8.85 17.31
N HIS A 278 12.72 8.40 16.55
CA HIS A 278 13.81 9.27 16.15
C HIS A 278 13.40 10.05 14.90
N VAL A 279 13.09 11.33 15.05
CA VAL A 279 12.88 12.22 13.91
C VAL A 279 14.22 12.82 13.54
N ARG A 280 14.68 12.56 12.32
CA ARG A 280 15.91 13.18 11.79
C ARG A 280 15.58 14.54 11.19
N LYS A 281 16.42 15.55 11.45
CA LYS A 281 16.40 16.81 10.71
C LYS A 281 16.62 16.56 9.21
N PRO A 282 15.93 17.28 8.31
CA PRO A 282 16.17 17.19 6.88
C PRO A 282 17.63 17.55 6.56
N GLY A 283 18.36 16.69 5.86
CA GLY A 283 19.70 16.98 5.33
C GLY A 283 20.82 15.99 5.63
N GLY A 284 20.59 14.93 6.41
CA GLY A 284 21.64 13.94 6.73
C GLY A 284 21.42 12.57 6.11
N LEU A 285 22.33 12.11 5.26
CA LEU A 285 22.41 10.72 4.78
C LEU A 285 22.63 9.77 5.95
N ALA A 286 21.73 8.80 6.12
CA ALA A 286 21.79 7.82 7.19
C ALA A 286 22.67 6.65 6.81
N SER A 287 23.76 6.44 7.50
CA SER A 287 24.39 5.13 7.64
C SER A 287 24.04 4.56 9.01
N GLY A 288 23.51 3.33 9.04
CA GLY A 288 23.38 2.51 10.25
C GLY A 288 21.96 2.33 10.81
N ASN A 289 21.68 1.14 11.20
CA ASN A 289 20.61 0.52 12.01
C ASN A 289 19.58 1.45 12.71
N HIS A 290 18.78 2.19 11.95
CA HIS A 290 17.68 2.94 12.53
C HIS A 290 16.38 2.13 12.41
N LYS A 291 15.99 1.51 13.51
CA LYS A 291 14.64 0.97 13.68
C LYS A 291 13.70 2.14 13.92
N VAL A 292 13.13 2.67 12.86
CA VAL A 292 12.13 3.74 12.93
C VAL A 292 10.81 3.16 13.39
N GLN A 293 10.25 3.70 14.44
CA GLN A 293 8.97 3.29 15.00
C GLN A 293 7.91 4.35 14.68
N VAL A 294 7.54 4.44 13.42
CA VAL A 294 6.61 5.43 12.88
C VAL A 294 5.18 5.18 13.39
N ILE A 295 4.88 3.96 13.85
CA ILE A 295 3.52 3.54 14.22
C ILE A 295 2.91 4.40 15.33
N PHE A 296 3.69 4.76 16.34
CA PHE A 296 3.19 5.49 17.49
C PHE A 296 3.00 6.98 17.22
N TRP A 297 3.93 7.61 16.51
CA TRP A 297 3.80 9.04 16.21
C TRP A 297 2.55 9.32 15.38
N GLU A 298 2.28 8.45 14.40
CA GLU A 298 1.14 8.61 13.53
C GLU A 298 -0.18 8.32 14.25
N VAL A 299 -0.21 7.37 15.17
CA VAL A 299 -1.39 7.10 16.01
C VAL A 299 -1.56 8.18 17.07
N ALA A 300 -0.50 8.64 17.69
CA ALA A 300 -0.55 9.67 18.75
C ALA A 300 -0.91 11.06 18.21
N SER A 301 -0.46 11.42 17.00
CA SER A 301 -0.86 12.67 16.34
C SER A 301 -2.37 12.75 16.04
N TYR A 302 -3.08 11.63 16.15
CA TYR A 302 -4.53 11.52 15.94
C TYR A 302 -5.36 11.51 17.20
N ILE A 303 -4.79 11.82 18.37
CA ILE A 303 -5.52 11.90 19.64
C ILE A 303 -5.57 13.37 20.08
N PRO A 304 -6.53 14.19 19.61
CA PRO A 304 -6.80 15.47 20.25
C PRO A 304 -7.48 15.17 21.59
N PRO A 305 -7.32 15.89 22.62
CA PRO A 305 -6.62 17.11 22.96
C PRO A 305 -5.30 16.91 23.74
N PHE A 306 -4.70 15.74 23.69
CA PHE A 306 -3.48 15.40 24.45
C PHE A 306 -2.19 15.93 23.82
N LEU A 307 -2.24 16.50 22.61
CA LEU A 307 -1.08 17.13 21.98
C LEU A 307 -0.51 18.32 22.76
N ASP A 308 -1.35 19.02 23.53
CA ASP A 308 -0.90 20.15 24.36
C ASP A 308 -0.07 19.73 25.58
N GLU A 309 -0.16 18.45 25.98
CA GLU A 309 0.63 17.89 27.08
C GLU A 309 1.90 17.16 26.62
N MET A 310 2.07 16.92 25.30
CA MET A 310 3.29 16.33 24.76
C MET A 310 4.41 17.36 24.81
N ARG A 311 5.26 17.25 25.81
CA ARG A 311 6.51 18.01 25.87
C ARG A 311 7.52 17.38 24.90
N MET A 312 7.91 18.12 23.88
CA MET A 312 9.11 17.82 23.12
C MET A 312 10.32 17.93 24.07
N LYS A 313 10.98 16.85 24.34
CA LYS A 313 12.31 16.87 24.93
C LYS A 313 13.32 16.83 23.80
N GLN A 314 14.18 17.85 23.75
CA GLN A 314 15.42 17.80 22.99
C GLN A 314 16.46 17.11 23.87
N GLU A 315 17.00 16.00 23.42
CA GLU A 315 18.16 15.37 24.03
C GLU A 315 19.31 15.41 23.03
N ASP A 316 20.46 15.88 23.50
CA ASP A 316 21.70 15.82 22.72
C ASP A 316 22.18 14.36 22.63
N ASP A 317 22.66 13.96 21.47
CA ASP A 317 23.26 12.65 21.30
C ASP A 317 24.57 12.62 22.11
N PRO A 318 24.71 11.72 23.12
CA PRO A 318 25.91 11.66 23.95
C PRO A 318 27.17 11.31 23.15
N GLU A 319 27.04 10.72 21.93
CA GLU A 319 28.15 10.40 21.04
C GLU A 319 28.39 11.46 19.97
N ASP A 320 27.42 12.34 19.70
CA ASP A 320 27.53 13.46 18.75
C ASP A 320 26.62 14.63 19.16
N PRO A 321 27.16 15.60 19.93
CA PRO A 321 26.41 16.78 20.38
C PRO A 321 25.89 17.68 19.25
N SER A 322 26.42 17.53 18.04
CA SER A 322 25.95 18.29 16.86
C SER A 322 24.67 17.68 16.24
N ASN A 323 24.29 16.47 16.65
CA ASN A 323 23.14 15.72 16.17
C ASN A 323 22.00 15.74 17.20
N THR A 324 21.41 16.90 17.39
CA THR A 324 20.25 17.06 18.28
C THR A 324 19.10 16.18 17.83
N ARG A 325 18.66 15.27 18.68
CA ARG A 325 17.52 14.37 18.44
C ARG A 325 16.27 15.00 19.05
N GLU A 326 15.28 15.27 18.23
CA GLU A 326 13.93 15.56 18.72
C GLU A 326 13.24 14.24 19.09
N MET A 327 13.01 14.04 20.36
CA MET A 327 12.33 12.88 20.90
C MET A 327 10.90 13.26 21.26
N ILE A 328 9.92 12.71 20.54
CA ILE A 328 8.52 12.84 20.91
C ILE A 328 8.20 11.66 21.83
N ILE A 329 7.99 11.94 23.07
CA ILE A 329 7.52 10.95 24.06
C ILE A 329 6.00 10.94 23.99
N VAL A 330 5.41 9.82 23.59
CA VAL A 330 3.98 9.57 23.63
C VAL A 330 3.59 8.98 24.98
#